data_e28fb727450f48a1a6c1f5fdcc54d5a8
#
_entry.id   e28fb727450f48a1a6c1f5fdcc54d5a8
#
_cell.length_a   1.000
_cell.length_b   1.000
_cell.length_c   1.000
_cell.angle_alpha   90.00
_cell.angle_beta   90.00
_cell.angle_gamma   90.00
#
_symmetry.space_group_name_H-M   'P 1'
#
loop_
_entity.id
_entity.type
_entity.pdbx_description
1 polymer ?
#
loop_
_entity_poly.entity_id
_entity_poly.type
_entity_poly.pdbx_seq_one_letter_code
_entity_poly.pdbx_strand_id
1 'polypeptide(L)'
;MKLSPTFVFTILSLSLNFAATAVAAESCELTEADRAANANLSFDDFDQRGTTPTTSRKLGERECYAEAARASEHYLLFGPLLDQHQRTVVTWHMGQYLALNGDEETAARILAATRRQPVNADDTLDWNTYVIGTWAFLTKDRNLLRTASQKLSSAPGVGNTMNARVLQGLEACFEKPYRDAYGTTACMPAKP
;
A
#
# COMPACT_ATOMS: atom_id res chain seq x y z
N MET A 1 -57.67 -52.65 36.77
CA MET A 1 -57.50 -51.48 35.92
C MET A 1 -56.53 -50.53 36.63
N LYS A 2 -55.30 -50.41 36.09
CA LYS A 2 -54.29 -49.51 36.64
C LYS A 2 -54.01 -48.42 35.59
N LEU A 3 -54.37 -47.17 35.93
CA LEU A 3 -54.06 -46.00 35.10
C LEU A 3 -52.66 -45.54 35.37
N SER A 4 -51.82 -45.46 34.30
CA SER A 4 -50.50 -44.86 34.34
C SER A 4 -50.62 -43.33 34.08
N PRO A 5 -49.89 -42.52 34.82
CA PRO A 5 -49.80 -41.05 34.49
C PRO A 5 -48.75 -40.77 33.41
N THR A 6 -49.17 -40.07 32.35
CA THR A 6 -48.32 -39.56 31.27
C THR A 6 -47.72 -38.29 31.75
N PHE A 7 -46.38 -38.27 31.87
CA PHE A 7 -45.61 -37.05 32.13
C PHE A 7 -45.33 -36.31 30.81
N VAL A 8 -45.86 -35.10 30.69
CA VAL A 8 -45.58 -34.18 29.58
C VAL A 8 -44.33 -33.34 29.97
N PHE A 9 -43.22 -33.58 29.28
CA PHE A 9 -42.04 -32.72 29.39
C PHE A 9 -42.17 -31.53 28.46
N THR A 10 -42.33 -30.33 29.00
CA THR A 10 -42.30 -29.07 28.25
C THR A 10 -40.82 -28.62 28.14
N ILE A 11 -40.26 -28.72 26.95
CA ILE A 11 -38.90 -28.21 26.65
C ILE A 11 -39.02 -26.70 26.40
N LEU A 12 -38.51 -25.91 27.34
CA LEU A 12 -38.38 -24.46 27.20
C LEU A 12 -37.11 -24.14 26.37
N SER A 13 -37.30 -23.81 25.09
CA SER A 13 -36.21 -23.42 24.19
C SER A 13 -35.80 -21.98 24.48
N LEU A 14 -34.64 -21.80 25.12
CA LEU A 14 -34.04 -20.51 25.37
C LEU A 14 -33.28 -20.07 24.11
N SER A 15 -33.86 -19.19 23.30
CA SER A 15 -33.19 -18.60 22.11
C SER A 15 -32.23 -17.51 22.57
N LEU A 16 -30.93 -17.79 22.60
CA LEU A 16 -29.89 -16.77 22.76
C LEU A 16 -29.79 -15.96 21.46
N ASN A 17 -30.33 -14.74 21.46
CA ASN A 17 -30.06 -13.76 20.42
C ASN A 17 -28.63 -13.19 20.62
N PHE A 18 -27.63 -13.69 19.86
CA PHE A 18 -26.36 -13.01 19.71
C PHE A 18 -26.56 -11.77 18.82
N ALA A 19 -26.66 -10.60 19.43
CA ALA A 19 -26.52 -9.34 18.72
C ALA A 19 -25.04 -9.20 18.29
N ALA A 20 -24.75 -9.52 17.04
CA ALA A 20 -23.47 -9.19 16.43
C ALA A 20 -23.40 -7.66 16.34
N THR A 21 -22.61 -7.01 17.18
CA THR A 21 -22.23 -5.61 17.02
C THR A 21 -21.39 -5.52 15.76
N ALA A 22 -22.00 -5.06 14.66
CA ALA A 22 -21.27 -4.68 13.47
C ALA A 22 -20.35 -3.51 13.88
N VAL A 23 -19.03 -3.76 13.95
CA VAL A 23 -18.05 -2.69 14.04
C VAL A 23 -18.18 -1.92 12.73
N ALA A 24 -18.66 -0.67 12.81
CA ALA A 24 -18.74 0.19 11.64
C ALA A 24 -17.33 0.31 11.05
N ALA A 25 -17.16 0.01 9.76
CA ALA A 25 -15.91 0.23 9.08
C ALA A 25 -15.54 1.71 9.21
N GLU A 26 -14.32 1.98 9.68
CA GLU A 26 -13.83 3.34 9.85
C GLU A 26 -13.83 4.05 8.50
N SER A 27 -14.42 5.25 8.42
CA SER A 27 -14.51 6.02 7.18
C SER A 27 -13.11 6.32 6.61
N CYS A 28 -12.96 6.22 5.30
CA CYS A 28 -11.76 6.66 4.61
C CYS A 28 -11.68 8.19 4.47
N GLU A 29 -12.82 8.89 4.56
CA GLU A 29 -12.91 10.31 4.28
C GLU A 29 -12.21 11.15 5.35
N LEU A 30 -11.33 12.06 4.91
CA LEU A 30 -10.67 13.04 5.78
C LEU A 30 -11.47 14.35 5.82
N THR A 31 -11.65 14.85 7.03
CA THR A 31 -12.16 16.21 7.24
C THR A 31 -11.07 17.25 6.92
N GLU A 32 -11.46 18.52 6.81
CA GLU A 32 -10.52 19.62 6.67
C GLU A 32 -9.59 19.74 7.91
N ALA A 33 -10.12 19.46 9.09
CA ALA A 33 -9.33 19.45 10.32
C ALA A 33 -8.25 18.33 10.29
N ASP A 34 -8.57 17.16 9.75
CA ASP A 34 -7.61 16.06 9.58
C ASP A 34 -6.49 16.45 8.61
N ARG A 35 -6.85 17.08 7.48
CA ARG A 35 -5.86 17.56 6.50
C ARG A 35 -4.95 18.62 7.11
N ALA A 36 -5.51 19.58 7.84
CA ALA A 36 -4.73 20.60 8.53
C ALA A 36 -3.82 20.01 9.62
N ALA A 37 -4.30 19.00 10.36
CA ALA A 37 -3.49 18.29 11.35
C ALA A 37 -2.33 17.53 10.69
N ASN A 38 -2.59 16.82 9.60
CA ASN A 38 -1.56 16.11 8.83
C ASN A 38 -0.48 17.05 8.30
N ALA A 39 -0.85 18.24 7.83
CA ALA A 39 0.09 19.25 7.34
C ALA A 39 1.08 19.77 8.41
N ASN A 40 0.81 19.53 9.68
CA ASN A 40 1.71 19.89 10.79
C ASN A 40 2.61 18.73 11.26
N LEU A 41 2.46 17.54 10.72
CA LEU A 41 3.27 16.38 11.09
C LEU A 41 4.66 16.45 10.46
N SER A 42 5.65 15.87 11.15
CA SER A 42 6.95 15.61 10.53
C SER A 42 6.82 14.57 9.41
N PHE A 43 7.80 14.51 8.50
CA PHE A 43 7.89 13.47 7.47
C PHE A 43 7.80 12.07 8.07
N ASP A 44 8.54 11.83 9.15
CA ASP A 44 8.53 10.54 9.85
C ASP A 44 7.15 10.17 10.38
N ASP A 45 6.44 11.13 10.97
CA ASP A 45 5.13 10.89 11.56
C ASP A 45 4.04 10.68 10.51
N PHE A 46 4.12 11.45 9.41
CA PHE A 46 3.13 11.38 8.35
C PHE A 46 3.31 10.16 7.45
N ASP A 47 4.53 9.94 6.92
CA ASP A 47 4.78 8.99 5.86
C ASP A 47 5.43 7.69 6.33
N GLN A 48 6.42 7.75 7.24
CA GLN A 48 7.18 6.56 7.62
C GLN A 48 6.48 5.73 8.69
N ARG A 49 6.03 6.35 9.77
CA ARG A 49 5.40 5.67 10.91
C ARG A 49 3.88 5.67 10.86
N GLY A 50 3.28 6.74 10.33
CA GLY A 50 1.84 6.91 10.34
C GLY A 50 1.32 7.00 11.77
N THR A 51 1.62 8.09 12.48
CA THR A 51 1.34 8.21 13.92
C THR A 51 -0.13 8.48 14.25
N THR A 52 -0.92 8.92 13.27
CA THR A 52 -2.37 9.13 13.41
C THR A 52 -3.15 8.34 12.35
N PRO A 53 -4.42 7.98 12.61
CA PRO A 53 -5.26 7.21 11.67
C PRO A 53 -5.48 7.91 10.32
N THR A 54 -5.28 9.21 10.26
CA THR A 54 -5.56 10.08 9.11
C THR A 54 -4.36 10.26 8.16
N THR A 55 -3.18 9.78 8.54
CA THR A 55 -1.98 9.85 7.69
C THR A 55 -2.10 8.96 6.46
N SER A 56 -1.38 9.30 5.39
CA SER A 56 -1.39 8.50 4.17
C SER A 56 -0.97 7.04 4.41
N ARG A 57 -0.01 6.80 5.31
CA ARG A 57 0.42 5.46 5.70
C ARG A 57 -0.72 4.65 6.31
N LYS A 58 -1.44 5.21 7.26
CA LYS A 58 -2.56 4.52 7.94
C LYS A 58 -3.78 4.36 7.05
N LEU A 59 -4.05 5.31 6.18
CA LEU A 59 -5.07 5.18 5.14
C LEU A 59 -4.71 4.03 4.17
N GLY A 60 -3.45 3.95 3.74
CA GLY A 60 -2.98 2.87 2.89
C GLY A 60 -3.10 1.48 3.55
N GLU A 61 -2.76 1.35 4.84
CA GLU A 61 -2.93 0.12 5.62
C GLU A 61 -4.39 -0.34 5.74
N ARG A 62 -5.34 0.59 5.66
CA ARG A 62 -6.79 0.33 5.65
C ARG A 62 -7.37 0.20 4.23
N GLU A 63 -6.54 0.15 3.21
CA GLU A 63 -6.92 0.11 1.80
C GLU A 63 -7.72 1.34 1.31
N CYS A 64 -7.66 2.44 2.05
CA CYS A 64 -8.24 3.74 1.69
C CYS A 64 -7.36 4.47 0.65
N TYR A 65 -7.00 3.80 -0.44
CA TYR A 65 -5.95 4.23 -1.35
C TYR A 65 -6.22 5.59 -2.03
N ALA A 66 -7.46 5.85 -2.42
CA ALA A 66 -7.81 7.15 -3.01
C ALA A 66 -7.55 8.30 -2.04
N GLU A 67 -7.93 8.12 -0.77
CA GLU A 67 -7.73 9.15 0.24
C GLU A 67 -6.27 9.24 0.68
N ALA A 68 -5.55 8.11 0.75
CA ALA A 68 -4.11 8.08 1.00
C ALA A 68 -3.32 8.89 -0.06
N ALA A 69 -3.70 8.78 -1.33
CA ALA A 69 -3.11 9.58 -2.41
C ALA A 69 -3.41 11.08 -2.23
N ARG A 70 -4.67 11.45 -1.96
CA ARG A 70 -5.07 12.85 -1.69
C ARG A 70 -4.38 13.43 -0.46
N ALA A 71 -4.26 12.64 0.61
CA ALA A 71 -3.53 13.05 1.83
C ALA A 71 -2.06 13.34 1.53
N SER A 72 -1.42 12.49 0.72
CA SER A 72 -0.02 12.69 0.27
C SER A 72 0.13 13.94 -0.58
N GLU A 73 -0.79 14.18 -1.53
CA GLU A 73 -0.79 15.39 -2.35
C GLU A 73 -0.93 16.65 -1.48
N HIS A 74 -1.91 16.66 -0.56
CA HIS A 74 -2.12 17.76 0.36
C HIS A 74 -0.87 18.03 1.22
N TYR A 75 -0.24 16.98 1.73
CA TYR A 75 0.98 17.09 2.52
C TYR A 75 2.17 17.66 1.72
N LEU A 76 2.30 17.28 0.44
CA LEU A 76 3.31 17.84 -0.46
C LEU A 76 3.12 19.34 -0.74
N LEU A 77 1.87 19.82 -0.72
CA LEU A 77 1.51 21.20 -1.01
C LEU A 77 1.52 22.10 0.22
N PHE A 78 1.07 21.60 1.35
CA PHE A 78 0.77 22.41 2.55
C PHE A 78 1.52 21.96 3.81
N GLY A 79 2.25 20.86 3.74
CA GLY A 79 3.06 20.32 4.85
C GLY A 79 4.35 21.10 5.08
N PRO A 80 5.21 20.58 5.98
CA PRO A 80 6.50 21.20 6.26
C PRO A 80 7.43 21.21 5.06
N LEU A 81 8.45 22.03 5.09
CA LEU A 81 9.48 22.01 4.02
C LEU A 81 10.21 20.66 4.06
N LEU A 82 10.04 19.91 2.98
CA LEU A 82 10.67 18.61 2.78
C LEU A 82 11.97 18.77 2.00
N ASP A 83 13.01 18.03 2.39
CA ASP A 83 14.18 17.86 1.54
C ASP A 83 13.85 17.05 0.27
N GLN A 84 14.79 16.98 -0.67
CA GLN A 84 14.59 16.28 -1.95
C GLN A 84 14.29 14.79 -1.75
N HIS A 85 14.95 14.13 -0.79
CA HIS A 85 14.73 12.71 -0.51
C HIS A 85 13.31 12.48 0.03
N GLN A 86 12.93 13.22 1.06
CA GLN A 86 11.61 13.14 1.70
C GLN A 86 10.49 13.40 0.68
N ARG A 87 10.63 14.47 -0.11
CA ARG A 87 9.68 14.79 -1.20
C ARG A 87 9.55 13.64 -2.19
N THR A 88 10.67 13.04 -2.60
CA THR A 88 10.67 11.90 -3.53
C THR A 88 9.93 10.70 -2.93
N VAL A 89 10.13 10.41 -1.64
CA VAL A 89 9.50 9.28 -0.97
C VAL A 89 7.98 9.49 -0.85
N VAL A 90 7.53 10.67 -0.41
CA VAL A 90 6.07 10.96 -0.33
C VAL A 90 5.43 10.90 -1.72
N THR A 91 6.09 11.46 -2.75
CA THR A 91 5.62 11.40 -4.14
C THR A 91 5.54 9.95 -4.64
N TRP A 92 6.53 9.12 -4.29
CA TRP A 92 6.53 7.70 -4.61
C TRP A 92 5.33 6.98 -3.98
N HIS A 93 5.10 7.14 -2.68
CA HIS A 93 3.97 6.51 -2.00
C HIS A 93 2.62 7.00 -2.55
N MET A 94 2.50 8.30 -2.87
CA MET A 94 1.31 8.84 -3.56
C MET A 94 1.05 8.09 -4.88
N GLY A 95 2.07 7.92 -5.70
CA GLY A 95 1.97 7.15 -6.96
C GLY A 95 1.58 5.69 -6.72
N GLN A 96 2.12 5.05 -5.69
CA GLN A 96 1.73 3.68 -5.33
C GLN A 96 0.25 3.60 -4.91
N TYR A 97 -0.24 4.55 -4.11
CA TYR A 97 -1.66 4.59 -3.71
C TYR A 97 -2.59 4.79 -4.91
N LEU A 98 -2.19 5.61 -5.88
CA LEU A 98 -2.95 5.76 -7.13
C LEU A 98 -3.01 4.44 -7.92
N ALA A 99 -1.88 3.75 -8.05
CA ALA A 99 -1.84 2.45 -8.71
C ALA A 99 -2.69 1.40 -7.98
N LEU A 100 -2.62 1.35 -6.64
CA LEU A 100 -3.44 0.47 -5.81
C LEU A 100 -4.93 0.81 -5.90
N ASN A 101 -5.27 2.09 -6.13
CA ASN A 101 -6.64 2.54 -6.38
C ASN A 101 -7.14 2.24 -7.80
N GLY A 102 -6.28 1.76 -8.69
CA GLY A 102 -6.60 1.43 -10.08
C GLY A 102 -6.31 2.53 -11.10
N ASP A 103 -5.83 3.70 -10.68
CA ASP A 103 -5.37 4.76 -11.59
C ASP A 103 -3.90 4.53 -12.00
N GLU A 104 -3.68 3.45 -12.74
CA GLU A 104 -2.33 3.03 -13.16
C GLU A 104 -1.68 4.03 -14.13
N GLU A 105 -2.47 4.74 -14.93
CA GLU A 105 -1.95 5.73 -15.89
C GLU A 105 -1.36 6.95 -15.17
N THR A 106 -2.10 7.55 -14.24
CA THR A 106 -1.60 8.69 -13.44
C THR A 106 -0.44 8.25 -12.56
N ALA A 107 -0.54 7.05 -11.94
CA ALA A 107 0.53 6.47 -11.15
C ALA A 107 1.83 6.33 -11.95
N ALA A 108 1.77 5.84 -13.18
CA ALA A 108 2.96 5.68 -14.02
C ALA A 108 3.67 7.03 -14.26
N ARG A 109 2.92 8.10 -14.52
CA ARG A 109 3.49 9.45 -14.69
C ARG A 109 4.16 9.97 -13.42
N ILE A 110 3.48 9.81 -12.28
CA ILE A 110 3.98 10.29 -10.98
C ILE A 110 5.21 9.50 -10.55
N LEU A 111 5.17 8.18 -10.64
CA LEU A 111 6.30 7.33 -10.27
C LEU A 111 7.53 7.61 -11.15
N ALA A 112 7.34 7.80 -12.46
CA ALA A 112 8.44 8.16 -13.35
C ALA A 112 9.13 9.48 -12.95
N ALA A 113 8.39 10.43 -12.39
CA ALA A 113 8.94 11.70 -11.92
C ALA A 113 9.79 11.57 -10.64
N THR A 114 9.72 10.44 -9.92
CA THR A 114 10.54 10.19 -8.72
C THR A 114 11.96 9.71 -9.01
N ARG A 115 12.35 9.58 -10.28
CA ARG A 115 13.73 9.28 -10.64
C ARG A 115 14.66 10.38 -10.13
N ARG A 116 15.80 9.96 -9.60
CA ARG A 116 16.80 10.86 -9.03
C ARG A 116 17.96 11.05 -10.01
N GLN A 117 18.68 12.15 -9.87
CA GLN A 117 20.00 12.26 -10.50
C GLN A 117 20.87 11.09 -10.00
N PRO A 118 21.81 10.57 -10.83
CA PRO A 118 22.71 9.52 -10.39
C PRO A 118 23.35 9.93 -9.07
N VAL A 119 23.13 9.14 -8.04
CA VAL A 119 23.67 9.40 -6.72
C VAL A 119 25.11 8.87 -6.72
N ASN A 120 25.94 9.38 -5.81
CA ASN A 120 27.34 9.01 -5.67
C ASN A 120 27.52 7.48 -5.63
N ALA A 121 28.71 6.99 -6.01
CA ALA A 121 29.04 5.57 -6.06
C ALA A 121 28.77 4.78 -4.77
N ASP A 122 28.55 5.48 -3.66
CA ASP A 122 28.26 4.91 -2.33
C ASP A 122 26.78 4.66 -2.08
N ASP A 123 25.87 5.02 -3.01
CA ASP A 123 24.45 4.75 -2.85
C ASP A 123 24.17 3.25 -3.07
N THR A 124 23.91 2.56 -1.96
CA THR A 124 23.64 1.11 -1.96
C THR A 124 22.26 0.74 -2.50
N LEU A 125 21.42 1.72 -2.89
CA LEU A 125 20.09 1.53 -3.44
C LEU A 125 19.98 2.06 -4.87
N ASP A 126 19.89 1.18 -5.86
CA ASP A 126 19.59 1.58 -7.25
C ASP A 126 18.08 1.92 -7.39
N TRP A 127 17.73 3.07 -6.81
CA TRP A 127 16.38 3.59 -6.82
C TRP A 127 15.79 3.73 -8.22
N ASN A 128 16.58 4.25 -9.17
CA ASN A 128 16.10 4.49 -10.53
C ASN A 128 15.71 3.20 -11.25
N THR A 129 16.45 2.13 -11.03
CA THR A 129 16.11 0.81 -11.61
C THR A 129 14.81 0.27 -11.02
N TYR A 130 14.56 0.48 -9.72
CA TYR A 130 13.28 0.12 -9.11
C TYR A 130 12.10 0.93 -9.68
N VAL A 131 12.28 2.25 -9.81
CA VAL A 131 11.30 3.14 -10.46
C VAL A 131 10.99 2.68 -11.88
N ILE A 132 12.04 2.41 -12.69
CA ILE A 132 11.89 1.96 -14.08
C ILE A 132 11.13 0.64 -14.15
N GLY A 133 11.45 -0.33 -13.29
CA GLY A 133 10.75 -1.62 -13.26
C GLY A 133 9.26 -1.48 -12.90
N THR A 134 8.95 -0.69 -11.89
CA THR A 134 7.55 -0.44 -11.50
C THR A 134 6.78 0.30 -12.61
N TRP A 135 7.41 1.31 -13.23
CA TRP A 135 6.84 2.02 -14.38
C TRP A 135 6.58 1.06 -15.55
N ALA A 136 7.53 0.17 -15.86
CA ALA A 136 7.41 -0.82 -16.92
C ALA A 136 6.23 -1.78 -16.68
N PHE A 137 5.97 -2.17 -15.43
CA PHE A 137 4.77 -2.94 -15.10
C PHE A 137 3.48 -2.17 -15.42
N LEU A 138 3.40 -0.92 -14.96
CA LEU A 138 2.22 -0.07 -15.15
C LEU A 138 1.95 0.26 -16.63
N THR A 139 3.01 0.40 -17.43
CA THR A 139 2.93 0.67 -18.87
C THR A 139 2.95 -0.59 -19.74
N LYS A 140 2.93 -1.76 -19.09
CA LYS A 140 2.89 -3.08 -19.76
C LYS A 140 4.10 -3.36 -20.67
N ASP A 141 5.30 -2.89 -20.27
CA ASP A 141 6.57 -3.27 -20.88
C ASP A 141 7.26 -4.41 -20.10
N ARG A 142 6.89 -5.65 -20.42
CA ARG A 142 7.43 -6.86 -19.77
C ARG A 142 8.95 -7.00 -19.92
N ASN A 143 9.50 -6.61 -21.06
CA ASN A 143 10.93 -6.78 -21.30
C ASN A 143 11.74 -5.82 -20.43
N LEU A 144 11.30 -4.58 -20.31
CA LEU A 144 11.94 -3.58 -19.47
C LEU A 144 11.79 -3.95 -17.98
N LEU A 145 10.61 -4.43 -17.55
CA LEU A 145 10.40 -4.93 -16.19
C LEU A 145 11.40 -6.05 -15.85
N ARG A 146 11.51 -7.05 -16.72
CA ARG A 146 12.47 -8.16 -16.52
C ARG A 146 13.90 -7.67 -16.42
N THR A 147 14.31 -6.76 -17.31
CA THR A 147 15.66 -6.18 -17.30
C THR A 147 15.94 -5.44 -15.98
N ALA A 148 15.00 -4.64 -15.50
CA ALA A 148 15.12 -3.94 -14.23
C ALA A 148 15.18 -4.90 -13.04
N SER A 149 14.35 -5.93 -13.03
CA SER A 149 14.32 -6.99 -12.01
C SER A 149 15.67 -7.72 -11.92
N GLN A 150 16.23 -8.13 -13.06
CA GLN A 150 17.54 -8.81 -13.14
C GLN A 150 18.66 -7.89 -12.66
N LYS A 151 18.66 -6.62 -13.08
CA LYS A 151 19.68 -5.65 -12.67
C LYS A 151 19.68 -5.46 -11.15
N LEU A 152 18.50 -5.26 -10.53
CA LEU A 152 18.40 -5.15 -9.06
C LEU A 152 18.82 -6.43 -8.33
N SER A 153 18.47 -7.60 -8.89
CA SER A 153 18.85 -8.89 -8.29
C SER A 153 20.35 -9.11 -8.24
N SER A 154 21.10 -8.46 -9.15
CA SER A 154 22.55 -8.54 -9.22
C SER A 154 23.25 -7.41 -8.44
N ALA A 155 22.51 -6.40 -8.02
CA ALA A 155 23.06 -5.25 -7.30
C ALA A 155 23.24 -5.58 -5.80
N PRO A 156 24.34 -5.13 -5.18
CA PRO A 156 24.55 -5.35 -3.75
C PRO A 156 23.57 -4.55 -2.90
N GLY A 157 23.36 -4.97 -1.66
CA GLY A 157 22.58 -4.25 -0.66
C GLY A 157 21.16 -4.79 -0.45
N VAL A 158 20.74 -4.75 0.81
CA VAL A 158 19.44 -5.29 1.25
C VAL A 158 18.26 -4.60 0.55
N GLY A 159 18.34 -3.28 0.36
CA GLY A 159 17.30 -2.51 -0.34
C GLY A 159 17.10 -2.97 -1.78
N ASN A 160 18.20 -3.23 -2.52
CA ASN A 160 18.11 -3.76 -3.88
C ASN A 160 17.50 -5.17 -3.91
N THR A 161 17.90 -6.02 -2.99
CA THR A 161 17.32 -7.38 -2.86
C THR A 161 15.82 -7.33 -2.58
N MET A 162 15.38 -6.45 -1.69
CA MET A 162 13.95 -6.27 -1.38
C MET A 162 13.18 -5.76 -2.60
N ASN A 163 13.69 -4.73 -3.27
CA ASN A 163 13.05 -4.16 -4.46
C ASN A 163 13.06 -5.12 -5.65
N ALA A 164 14.14 -5.90 -5.82
CA ALA A 164 14.18 -6.97 -6.83
C ALA A 164 13.05 -7.99 -6.63
N ARG A 165 12.80 -8.41 -5.39
CA ARG A 165 11.70 -9.33 -5.08
C ARG A 165 10.32 -8.73 -5.42
N VAL A 166 10.13 -7.43 -5.18
CA VAL A 166 8.90 -6.74 -5.60
C VAL A 166 8.75 -6.80 -7.11
N LEU A 167 9.79 -6.46 -7.88
CA LEU A 167 9.74 -6.51 -9.35
C LEU A 167 9.53 -7.94 -9.88
N GLN A 168 10.13 -8.94 -9.25
CA GLN A 168 9.88 -10.36 -9.58
C GLN A 168 8.41 -10.74 -9.35
N GLY A 169 7.81 -10.26 -8.26
CA GLY A 169 6.38 -10.45 -7.99
C GLY A 169 5.50 -9.80 -9.06
N LEU A 170 5.81 -8.56 -9.44
CA LEU A 170 5.13 -7.87 -10.52
C LEU A 170 5.29 -8.61 -11.85
N GLU A 171 6.47 -9.14 -12.15
CA GLU A 171 6.72 -9.93 -13.37
C GLU A 171 5.91 -11.23 -13.38
N ALA A 172 5.84 -11.94 -12.25
CA ALA A 172 5.07 -13.18 -12.12
C ALA A 172 3.57 -12.96 -12.33
N CYS A 173 3.06 -11.80 -11.95
CA CYS A 173 1.65 -11.43 -12.10
C CYS A 173 1.42 -10.29 -13.11
N PHE A 174 2.21 -10.24 -14.16
CA PHE A 174 2.28 -9.12 -15.10
C PHE A 174 0.93 -8.74 -15.73
N GLU A 175 0.08 -9.72 -15.99
CA GLU A 175 -1.24 -9.46 -16.61
C GLU A 175 -2.29 -8.93 -15.62
N LYS A 176 -2.00 -8.98 -14.34
CA LYS A 176 -2.94 -8.48 -13.32
C LYS A 176 -2.86 -6.96 -13.17
N PRO A 177 -3.91 -6.32 -12.63
CA PRO A 177 -3.83 -4.96 -12.13
C PRO A 177 -2.75 -4.85 -11.04
N TYR A 178 -2.18 -3.65 -10.86
CA TYR A 178 -1.15 -3.41 -9.84
C TYR A 178 -1.61 -3.80 -8.44
N ARG A 179 -2.85 -3.48 -8.06
CA ARG A 179 -3.47 -3.88 -6.80
C ARG A 179 -3.37 -5.39 -6.52
N ASP A 180 -3.56 -6.22 -7.55
CA ASP A 180 -3.61 -7.68 -7.42
C ASP A 180 -2.23 -8.32 -7.57
N ALA A 181 -1.25 -7.58 -8.07
CA ALA A 181 0.12 -8.04 -8.27
C ALA A 181 1.07 -7.60 -7.13
N TYR A 182 0.94 -6.35 -6.69
CA TYR A 182 1.88 -5.76 -5.73
C TYR A 182 1.74 -6.37 -4.33
N GLY A 183 2.82 -6.94 -3.82
CA GLY A 183 2.86 -7.51 -2.46
C GLY A 183 1.99 -8.73 -2.20
N THR A 184 1.27 -9.21 -3.21
CA THR A 184 0.39 -10.37 -3.07
C THR A 184 1.20 -11.66 -2.93
N THR A 185 0.93 -12.46 -1.90
CA THR A 185 1.69 -13.70 -1.62
C THR A 185 1.76 -14.65 -2.82
N ALA A 186 0.67 -14.76 -3.59
CA ALA A 186 0.62 -15.61 -4.79
C ALA A 186 1.56 -15.15 -5.93
N CYS A 187 1.94 -13.87 -5.94
CA CYS A 187 2.84 -13.29 -6.94
C CYS A 187 4.30 -13.24 -6.46
N MET A 188 4.50 -13.23 -5.14
CA MET A 188 5.85 -13.08 -4.58
C MET A 188 6.67 -14.37 -4.75
N PRO A 189 7.96 -14.26 -5.12
CA PRO A 189 8.83 -15.42 -5.19
C PRO A 189 8.95 -16.07 -3.79
N ALA A 190 9.14 -17.39 -3.75
CA ALA A 190 9.38 -18.11 -2.50
C ALA A 190 10.52 -17.43 -1.72
N LYS A 191 10.42 -17.43 -0.39
CA LYS A 191 11.56 -17.01 0.44
C LYS A 191 12.71 -17.98 0.21
N PRO A 192 13.95 -17.45 0.06
CA PRO A 192 15.13 -18.31 -0.06
C PRO A 192 15.36 -19.14 1.21
#